data_8299e39a1006d4bd9dee1c3f9df4a698
#
_entry.id   8299e39a1006d4bd9dee1c3f9df4a698
#
_cell.length_a   1.000
_cell.length_b   1.000
_cell.length_c   1.000
_cell.angle_alpha   90.00
_cell.angle_beta   90.00
_cell.angle_gamma   90.00
#
_symmetry.space_group_name_H-M   'P 1'
#
loop_
_entity.id
_entity.type
_entity.pdbx_description
1 polymer ?
#
loop_
_entity_poly.entity_id
_entity_poly.type
_entity_poly.pdbx_seq_one_letter_code
_entity_poly.pdbx_strand_id
1 'polypeptide(L)'
;GGGHYHHTKTEKFLVIKGKALFKFKHTVTGEFYELETHGDEPRIVETVPGWTHDITNIGDEEMVVMLWANEIFDRNKPDTYAMPITN
;
A
#
# COMPACT_ATOMS: atom_id res chain seq x y z
N GLY A 1 22.29 -22.46 3.78
CA GLY A 1 21.65 -21.89 3.90
C GLY A 1 21.76 -20.69 3.03
N GLY A 2 22.43 -20.77 2.07
CA GLY A 2 22.56 -19.64 1.29
C GLY A 2 21.20 -19.19 0.87
N GLY A 3 20.57 -19.11 0.31
CA GLY A 3 19.30 -18.78 -0.16
C GLY A 3 18.56 -17.70 0.59
N HIS A 4 19.07 -17.24 1.64
CA HIS A 4 18.41 -16.17 2.37
C HIS A 4 18.70 -14.84 1.72
N TYR A 5 17.65 -14.12 1.50
CA TYR A 5 17.80 -12.74 1.20
C TYR A 5 16.73 -11.99 1.97
N HIS A 6 17.07 -10.81 2.40
CA HIS A 6 16.15 -9.96 3.07
C HIS A 6 15.70 -8.92 2.08
N HIS A 7 14.42 -8.78 1.94
CA HIS A 7 13.95 -7.61 1.25
C HIS A 7 12.89 -6.93 2.09
N THR A 8 12.96 -5.65 2.09
CA THR A 8 12.01 -4.80 2.77
C THR A 8 11.19 -4.13 1.69
N LYS A 9 9.90 -4.31 1.79
CA LYS A 9 8.99 -3.74 0.82
C LYS A 9 8.15 -2.68 1.50
N THR A 10 8.21 -1.49 0.96
CA THR A 10 7.27 -0.43 1.34
C THR A 10 6.42 -0.12 0.15
N GLU A 11 5.16 0.07 0.38
CA GLU A 11 4.21 0.42 -0.66
C GLU A 11 3.64 1.78 -0.37
N LYS A 12 3.47 2.56 -1.43
CA LYS A 12 2.89 3.88 -1.33
C LYS A 12 1.65 3.93 -2.19
N PHE A 13 0.62 4.51 -1.65
CA PHE A 13 -0.67 4.64 -2.30
C PHE A 13 -1.05 6.10 -2.39
N LEU A 14 -1.61 6.49 -3.51
CA LEU A 14 -2.12 7.84 -3.70
C LEU A 14 -3.49 7.73 -4.34
N VAL A 15 -4.51 8.13 -3.61
CA VAL A 15 -5.87 8.18 -4.15
C VAL A 15 -5.98 9.46 -4.96
N ILE A 16 -6.25 9.32 -6.24
CA ILE A 16 -6.34 10.46 -7.17
C ILE A 16 -7.77 10.74 -7.60
N LYS A 17 -8.68 9.85 -7.28
CA LYS A 17 -10.10 10.04 -7.55
C LYS A 17 -10.92 9.25 -6.54
N GLY A 18 -12.02 9.83 -6.08
CA GLY A 18 -12.93 9.15 -5.18
C GLY A 18 -12.50 9.21 -3.72
N LYS A 19 -13.06 8.33 -2.92
CA LYS A 19 -12.80 8.23 -1.49
C LYS A 19 -12.37 6.82 -1.13
N ALA A 20 -11.31 6.71 -0.37
CA ALA A 20 -10.78 5.42 0.04
C ALA A 20 -10.66 5.34 1.56
N LEU A 21 -10.94 4.17 2.08
CA LEU A 21 -10.66 3.83 3.46
C LEU A 21 -9.54 2.81 3.48
N PHE A 22 -8.44 3.17 4.10
CA PHE A 22 -7.32 2.27 4.33
C PHE A 22 -7.46 1.66 5.70
N LYS A 23 -7.32 0.35 5.79
CA LYS A 23 -7.33 -0.36 7.05
C LYS A 23 -6.02 -1.09 7.21
N PHE A 24 -5.41 -0.96 8.36
CA PHE A 24 -4.12 -1.58 8.65
C PHE A 24 -4.23 -2.42 9.91
N LYS A 25 -3.60 -3.56 9.90
CA LYS A 25 -3.54 -4.41 11.08
C LYS A 25 -2.12 -4.95 11.25
N HIS A 26 -1.60 -4.78 12.44
CA HIS A 26 -0.29 -5.33 12.76
C HIS A 26 -0.39 -6.85 12.91
N THR A 27 0.50 -7.57 12.23
CA THR A 27 0.41 -9.03 12.17
C THR A 27 0.73 -9.72 13.48
N VAL A 28 1.49 -9.08 14.35
CA VAL A 28 1.89 -9.66 15.64
C VAL A 28 1.00 -9.15 16.77
N THR A 29 0.87 -7.84 16.90
CA THR A 29 0.15 -7.24 18.01
C THR A 29 -1.36 -7.17 17.81
N GLY A 30 -1.81 -7.22 16.56
CA GLY A 30 -3.21 -7.05 16.24
C GLY A 30 -3.68 -5.60 16.30
N GLU A 31 -2.78 -4.66 16.50
CA GLU A 31 -3.16 -3.26 16.47
C GLU A 31 -3.84 -2.92 15.16
N PHE A 32 -4.80 -2.05 15.25
CA PHE A 32 -5.64 -1.69 14.12
C PHE A 32 -5.64 -0.19 13.91
N TYR A 33 -5.57 0.22 12.65
CA TYR A 33 -5.54 1.64 12.30
C TYR A 33 -6.33 1.85 11.00
N GLU A 34 -7.09 2.93 10.96
CA GLU A 34 -7.85 3.29 9.77
C GLU A 34 -7.53 4.70 9.34
N LEU A 35 -7.52 4.93 8.04
CA LEU A 35 -7.25 6.24 7.45
C LEU A 35 -8.11 6.43 6.22
N GLU A 36 -8.79 7.56 6.17
CA GLU A 36 -9.61 7.94 5.01
C GLU A 36 -8.88 8.97 4.18
N THR A 37 -8.88 8.78 2.86
CA THR A 37 -8.28 9.75 1.93
C THR A 37 -9.22 10.03 0.77
N HIS A 38 -9.03 11.18 0.14
CA HIS A 38 -9.87 11.66 -0.95
C HIS A 38 -9.01 12.12 -2.13
N GLY A 39 -9.56 11.96 -3.33
CA GLY A 39 -8.84 12.38 -4.52
C GLY A 39 -8.65 13.88 -4.63
N ASP A 40 -9.54 14.68 -4.03
CA ASP A 40 -9.45 16.14 -4.05
C ASP A 40 -8.52 16.68 -2.94
N GLU A 41 -8.04 15.82 -2.07
CA GLU A 41 -7.06 16.17 -1.04
C GLU A 41 -6.04 15.05 -0.98
N PRO A 42 -5.19 14.92 -2.01
CA PRO A 42 -4.32 13.76 -2.11
C PRO A 42 -3.31 13.67 -0.97
N ARG A 43 -3.15 12.47 -0.46
CA ARG A 43 -2.16 12.15 0.56
C ARG A 43 -1.50 10.83 0.19
N ILE A 44 -0.21 10.78 0.35
CA ILE A 44 0.51 9.53 0.15
C ILE A 44 0.38 8.70 1.41
N VAL A 45 -0.14 7.49 1.25
CA VAL A 45 -0.26 6.53 2.34
C VAL A 45 0.83 5.50 2.14
N GLU A 46 1.64 5.31 3.15
CA GLU A 46 2.76 4.39 3.08
C GLU A 46 2.53 3.24 4.04
N THR A 47 2.77 2.03 3.55
CA THR A 47 2.70 0.84 4.39
C THR A 47 4.10 0.48 4.85
N VAL A 48 4.18 -0.20 5.98
CA VAL A 48 5.45 -0.66 6.51
C VAL A 48 5.39 -2.17 6.73
N PRO A 49 6.53 -2.84 6.74
CA PRO A 49 6.56 -4.28 7.01
C PRO A 49 5.92 -4.59 8.36
N GLY A 50 5.27 -5.74 8.43
CA GLY A 50 4.61 -6.17 9.65
C GLY A 50 3.14 -5.78 9.76
N TRP A 51 2.65 -4.99 8.80
CA TRP A 51 1.25 -4.59 8.76
C TRP A 51 0.58 -5.12 7.49
N THR A 52 -0.58 -5.69 7.66
CA THR A 52 -1.45 -5.99 6.52
C THR A 52 -2.33 -4.78 6.24
N HIS A 53 -2.78 -4.67 5.03
CA HIS A 53 -3.60 -3.51 4.66
C HIS A 53 -4.73 -3.91 3.72
N ASP A 54 -5.74 -3.07 3.70
CA ASP A 54 -6.90 -3.21 2.84
C ASP A 54 -7.34 -1.82 2.42
N ILE A 55 -7.81 -1.69 1.19
CA ILE A 55 -8.27 -0.43 0.64
C ILE A 55 -9.69 -0.64 0.15
N THR A 56 -10.60 0.15 0.66
CA THR A 56 -12.02 0.05 0.31
C THR A 56 -12.51 1.34 -0.29
N ASN A 57 -13.25 1.25 -1.38
CA ASN A 57 -13.95 2.39 -1.95
C ASN A 57 -15.17 2.68 -1.07
N ILE A 58 -15.16 3.83 -0.41
CA ILE A 58 -16.26 4.25 0.45
C ILE A 58 -17.06 5.41 -0.15
N GLY A 59 -16.72 5.81 -1.36
CA GLY A 59 -17.45 6.85 -2.07
C GLY A 59 -18.51 6.27 -3.00
N ASP A 60 -19.17 7.15 -3.71
CA ASP A 60 -20.22 6.77 -4.66
C ASP A 60 -19.75 6.86 -6.10
N GLU A 61 -18.48 7.08 -6.32
CA GLU A 61 -17.90 7.09 -7.66
C GLU A 61 -16.72 6.14 -7.75
N GLU A 62 -16.18 5.98 -8.93
CA GLU A 62 -15.00 5.17 -9.14
C GLU A 62 -13.83 5.69 -8.33
N MET A 63 -13.14 4.80 -7.66
CA MET A 63 -11.94 5.13 -6.93
C MET A 63 -10.73 4.75 -7.78
N VAL A 64 -9.81 5.68 -7.93
CA VAL A 64 -8.56 5.42 -8.64
C VAL A 64 -7.41 5.63 -7.68
N VAL A 65 -6.59 4.61 -7.55
CA VAL A 65 -5.45 4.62 -6.64
C VAL A 65 -4.20 4.29 -7.43
N MET A 66 -3.18 5.09 -7.25
CA MET A 66 -1.87 4.76 -7.77
C MET A 66 -1.10 4.03 -6.69
N LEU A 67 -0.44 2.97 -7.09
CA LEU A 67 0.37 2.16 -6.20
C LEU A 67 1.76 2.04 -6.78
N TRP A 68 2.76 2.27 -5.95
CA TRP A 68 4.12 1.90 -6.32
C TRP A 68 4.82 1.34 -5.10
N ALA A 69 5.79 0.48 -5.36
CA ALA A 69 6.47 -0.25 -4.32
C ALA A 69 7.98 -0.10 -4.50
N ASN A 70 8.64 0.07 -3.39
CA ASN A 70 10.09 0.02 -3.33
C ASN A 70 10.48 -1.23 -2.56
N GLU A 71 11.37 -2.00 -3.12
CA GLU A 71 11.86 -3.20 -2.47
C GLU A 71 13.38 -3.14 -2.40
N ILE A 72 13.90 -3.46 -1.23
CA ILE A 72 15.33 -3.64 -1.07
C ILE A 72 15.55 -5.13 -0.98
N PHE A 73 16.15 -5.71 -1.98
CA PHE A 73 16.31 -7.14 -2.04
C PHE A 73 17.59 -7.49 -2.76
N ASP A 74 17.85 -8.78 -2.81
CA ASP A 74 19.02 -9.31 -3.50
C ASP A 74 18.96 -8.88 -4.97
N ARG A 75 20.06 -8.33 -5.45
CA ARG A 75 20.13 -7.85 -6.83
C ARG A 75 19.93 -8.93 -7.89
N ASN A 76 19.87 -10.18 -7.47
CA ASN A 76 19.58 -11.25 -8.39
C ASN A 76 18.11 -11.29 -8.79
N LYS A 77 17.28 -10.53 -8.10
CA LYS A 77 15.86 -10.46 -8.39
C LYS A 77 15.34 -9.05 -8.32
N PRO A 78 15.82 -8.18 -9.18
CA PRO A 78 15.24 -6.84 -9.21
C PRO A 78 13.84 -6.93 -9.79
N ASP A 79 12.89 -6.41 -9.05
CA ASP A 79 11.49 -6.53 -9.42
C ASP A 79 10.73 -5.32 -8.92
N THR A 80 10.74 -4.29 -9.71
CA THR A 80 10.11 -3.05 -9.35
C THR A 80 8.99 -2.74 -10.34
N TYR A 81 7.84 -2.46 -9.82
CA TYR A 81 6.71 -2.10 -10.67
C TYR A 81 5.79 -1.13 -9.97
N ALA A 82 5.03 -0.43 -10.77
CA ALA A 82 3.99 0.45 -10.30
C ALA A 82 2.73 0.16 -11.10
N MET A 83 1.59 0.22 -10.46
CA MET A 83 0.37 -0.22 -11.07
C MET A 83 -0.82 0.56 -10.52
N PRO A 84 -1.69 1.09 -11.38
CA PRO A 84 -2.92 1.70 -10.90
C PRO A 84 -3.91 0.61 -10.49
N ILE A 85 -4.66 0.91 -9.45
CA ILE A 85 -5.72 0.02 -8.97
C ILE A 85 -7.03 0.77 -9.09
N THR A 86 -8.01 0.13 -9.70
CA THR A 86 -9.33 0.71 -9.90
C THR A 86 -10.38 -0.16 -9.25
N ASN A 87 -11.24 0.47 -8.48
CA ASN A 87 -12.39 -0.21 -7.88
C ASN A 87 -13.68 0.40 -8.42
#